data_b2592c7521009390f2e56c8183328366
#
_entry.id   b2592c7521009390f2e56c8183328366
#
_cell.length_a   1.000
_cell.length_b   1.000
_cell.length_c   1.000
_cell.angle_alpha   90.00
_cell.angle_beta   90.00
_cell.angle_gamma   90.00
#
_symmetry.space_group_name_H-M   'P 1'
#
loop_
_entity.id
_entity.type
_entity.pdbx_description
1 polymer ?
#
loop_
_entity_poly.entity_id
_entity_poly.type
_entity_poly.pdbx_seq_one_letter_code
_entity_poly.pdbx_strand_id
1 'polypeptide(L)'
;MRSFRRLLLRLALLIVTISAAGCASSSSVKLQSDNNIRLSHKGGAPNTRLSILRSEARWYAHLYCQSQKKNIRVITFEDAEGPFFAGNFPSTDIIFSCTGS
;
A
#
# COMPACT_ATOMS: atom_id res chain seq x y z
N MET A 1 -35.54 -21.67 -14.87
CA MET A 1 -35.11 -21.01 -13.65
C MET A 1 -33.70 -21.37 -13.19
N ARG A 2 -33.24 -22.60 -13.34
CA ARG A 2 -31.87 -22.97 -12.96
C ARG A 2 -30.80 -22.31 -13.84
N SER A 3 -31.05 -22.07 -15.13
CA SER A 3 -30.14 -21.37 -16.03
C SER A 3 -30.03 -19.87 -15.72
N PHE A 4 -31.05 -19.24 -15.18
CA PHE A 4 -31.08 -17.84 -14.80
C PHE A 4 -30.21 -17.59 -13.56
N ARG A 5 -30.23 -18.49 -12.57
CA ARG A 5 -29.36 -18.40 -11.40
C ARG A 5 -27.89 -18.51 -11.74
N ARG A 6 -27.53 -19.39 -12.69
CA ARG A 6 -26.15 -19.56 -13.15
C ARG A 6 -25.66 -18.32 -13.89
N LEU A 7 -26.54 -17.67 -14.66
CA LEU A 7 -26.21 -16.44 -15.36
C LEU A 7 -25.96 -15.28 -14.39
N LEU A 8 -26.82 -15.13 -13.36
CA LEU A 8 -26.66 -14.12 -12.31
C LEU A 8 -25.37 -14.30 -11.51
N LEU A 9 -25.00 -15.56 -11.18
CA LEU A 9 -23.75 -15.88 -10.48
C LEU A 9 -22.53 -15.54 -11.32
N ARG A 10 -22.57 -15.76 -12.63
CA ARG A 10 -21.50 -15.41 -13.55
C ARG A 10 -21.34 -13.91 -13.71
N LEU A 11 -22.45 -13.17 -13.76
CA LEU A 11 -22.46 -11.71 -13.82
C LEU A 11 -21.91 -11.09 -12.52
N ALA A 12 -22.27 -11.65 -11.36
CA ALA A 12 -21.74 -11.19 -10.07
C ALA A 12 -20.24 -11.41 -9.95
N LEU A 13 -19.71 -12.52 -10.46
CA LEU A 13 -18.28 -12.82 -10.49
C LEU A 13 -17.50 -11.85 -11.41
N LEU A 14 -18.07 -11.46 -12.54
CA LEU A 14 -17.49 -10.49 -13.46
C LEU A 14 -17.38 -9.09 -12.87
N ILE A 15 -18.37 -8.66 -12.09
CA ILE A 15 -18.38 -7.36 -11.42
C ILE A 15 -17.29 -7.29 -10.33
N VAL A 16 -17.06 -8.37 -9.61
CA VAL A 16 -16.01 -8.44 -8.56
C VAL A 16 -14.60 -8.35 -9.17
N THR A 17 -14.37 -8.93 -10.35
CA THR A 17 -13.06 -8.86 -11.03
C THR A 17 -12.73 -7.46 -11.55
N ILE A 18 -13.71 -6.65 -11.93
CA ILE A 18 -13.49 -5.29 -12.44
C ILE A 18 -13.11 -4.33 -11.30
N SER A 19 -13.61 -4.53 -10.07
CA SER A 19 -13.31 -3.64 -8.94
C SER A 19 -11.88 -3.77 -8.40
N ALA A 20 -11.12 -4.81 -8.79
CA ALA A 20 -9.72 -5.01 -8.37
C ALA A 20 -8.69 -4.28 -9.23
N ALA A 21 -9.08 -3.61 -10.32
CA ALA A 21 -8.18 -3.07 -11.35
C ALA A 21 -7.91 -1.56 -11.24
N GLY A 22 -8.11 -0.90 -10.08
CA GLY A 22 -8.13 0.55 -10.02
C GLY A 22 -7.16 1.25 -9.06
N CYS A 23 -6.07 0.64 -8.62
CA CYS A 23 -5.15 1.32 -7.68
C CYS A 23 -4.06 2.08 -8.42
N ALA A 24 -4.06 3.43 -8.31
CA ALA A 24 -3.04 4.32 -8.88
C ALA A 24 -1.73 4.31 -8.09
N SER A 25 -1.71 3.80 -6.85
CA SER A 25 -0.53 3.65 -6.03
C SER A 25 -0.48 2.24 -5.44
N SER A 26 0.70 1.78 -5.08
CA SER A 26 0.88 0.45 -4.51
C SER A 26 1.72 0.50 -3.25
N SER A 27 1.40 -0.34 -2.28
CA SER A 27 2.19 -0.50 -1.07
C SER A 27 2.40 -1.97 -0.76
N SER A 28 3.54 -2.29 -0.15
CA SER A 28 3.89 -3.63 0.28
C SER A 28 4.58 -3.58 1.64
N VAL A 29 4.38 -4.60 2.46
CA VAL A 29 4.93 -4.69 3.81
C VAL A 29 5.88 -5.87 3.88
N LYS A 30 7.08 -5.64 4.44
CA LYS A 30 8.07 -6.68 4.68
C LYS A 30 8.57 -6.61 6.12
N LEU A 31 8.62 -7.75 6.78
CA LEU A 31 9.26 -7.86 8.09
C LEU A 31 10.78 -7.88 7.91
N GLN A 32 11.46 -7.04 8.69
CA GLN A 32 12.93 -7.06 8.76
C GLN A 32 13.38 -7.68 10.07
N SER A 33 14.69 -7.90 10.20
CA SER A 33 15.29 -8.31 11.47
C SER A 33 15.04 -7.25 12.56
N ASP A 34 15.07 -7.63 13.83
CA ASP A 34 14.92 -6.74 15.00
C ASP A 34 13.54 -6.10 15.17
N ASN A 35 12.47 -6.80 14.75
CA ASN A 35 11.08 -6.33 14.88
C ASN A 35 10.76 -5.05 14.10
N ASN A 36 11.66 -4.63 13.21
CA ASN A 36 11.40 -3.52 12.33
C ASN A 36 10.60 -3.97 11.11
N ILE A 37 9.74 -3.10 10.62
CA ILE A 37 8.88 -3.37 9.49
C ILE A 37 9.20 -2.34 8.42
N ARG A 38 9.31 -2.78 7.17
CA ARG A 38 9.49 -1.91 6.02
C ARG A 38 8.20 -1.92 5.20
N LEU A 39 7.62 -0.76 5.02
CA LEU A 39 6.49 -0.57 4.12
C LEU A 39 6.94 0.27 2.94
N SER A 40 6.86 -0.29 1.76
CA SER A 40 7.20 0.40 0.51
C SER A 40 5.94 0.98 -0.09
N HIS A 41 5.96 2.26 -0.45
CA HIS A 41 4.83 2.96 -1.06
C HIS A 41 5.30 3.70 -2.29
N LYS A 42 4.68 3.38 -3.43
CA LYS A 42 5.05 3.90 -4.74
C LYS A 42 3.96 4.81 -5.28
N GLY A 43 4.35 5.93 -5.86
CA GLY A 43 3.42 6.86 -6.50
C GLY A 43 2.83 6.30 -7.78
N GLY A 44 1.68 6.85 -8.18
CA GLY A 44 0.98 6.46 -9.40
C GLY A 44 1.38 7.24 -10.64
N ALA A 45 2.33 8.20 -10.52
CA ALA A 45 2.78 9.04 -11.64
C ALA A 45 4.21 9.53 -11.40
N PRO A 46 4.96 9.90 -12.48
CA PRO A 46 6.33 10.39 -12.32
C PRO A 46 6.44 11.71 -11.55
N ASN A 47 5.38 12.51 -11.52
CA ASN A 47 5.33 13.81 -10.84
C ASN A 47 4.74 13.74 -9.43
N THR A 48 4.56 12.55 -8.88
CA THR A 48 4.07 12.37 -7.50
C THR A 48 5.05 13.00 -6.52
N ARG A 49 4.54 13.80 -5.58
CA ARG A 49 5.39 14.46 -4.58
C ARG A 49 5.78 13.50 -3.47
N LEU A 50 7.07 13.48 -3.11
CA LEU A 50 7.59 12.64 -2.04
C LEU A 50 6.95 12.96 -0.69
N SER A 51 6.65 14.23 -0.42
CA SER A 51 5.99 14.64 0.83
C SER A 51 4.61 13.98 0.99
N ILE A 52 3.87 13.84 -0.10
CA ILE A 52 2.57 13.16 -0.11
C ILE A 52 2.77 11.66 0.11
N LEU A 53 3.74 11.06 -0.58
CA LEU A 53 4.04 9.64 -0.43
C LEU A 53 4.45 9.28 1.00
N ARG A 54 5.26 10.12 1.63
CA ARG A 54 5.67 9.93 3.04
C ARG A 54 4.47 9.99 3.98
N SER A 55 3.60 10.97 3.79
CA SER A 55 2.35 11.10 4.57
C SER A 55 1.47 9.87 4.43
N GLU A 56 1.29 9.39 3.21
CA GLU A 56 0.48 8.21 2.92
C GLU A 56 1.11 6.95 3.51
N ALA A 57 2.42 6.78 3.33
CA ALA A 57 3.16 5.65 3.88
C ALA A 57 3.04 5.60 5.41
N ARG A 58 3.16 6.76 6.06
CA ARG A 58 3.00 6.88 7.50
C ARG A 58 1.60 6.49 7.96
N TRP A 59 0.60 6.89 7.21
CA TRP A 59 -0.79 6.53 7.48
C TRP A 59 -1.01 5.02 7.38
N TYR A 60 -0.53 4.39 6.32
CA TYR A 60 -0.64 2.94 6.14
C TYR A 60 0.12 2.18 7.23
N ALA A 61 1.31 2.65 7.60
CA ALA A 61 2.08 2.07 8.69
C ALA A 61 1.33 2.18 10.03
N HIS A 62 0.70 3.33 10.28
CA HIS A 62 -0.15 3.54 11.45
C HIS A 62 -1.30 2.54 11.49
N LEU A 63 -2.00 2.37 10.37
CA LEU A 63 -3.10 1.41 10.26
C LEU A 63 -2.62 -0.04 10.50
N TYR A 64 -1.43 -0.36 9.99
CA TYR A 64 -0.83 -1.68 10.21
C TYR A 64 -0.61 -1.95 11.71
N CYS A 65 -0.04 -1.00 12.44
CA CYS A 65 0.16 -1.14 13.88
C CYS A 65 -1.18 -1.17 14.63
N GLN A 66 -2.16 -0.35 14.21
CA GLN A 66 -3.49 -0.32 14.81
C GLN A 66 -4.22 -1.66 14.67
N SER A 67 -4.02 -2.36 13.55
CA SER A 67 -4.61 -3.67 13.34
C SER A 67 -4.13 -4.70 14.36
N GLN A 68 -2.98 -4.47 14.97
CA GLN A 68 -2.40 -5.28 16.03
C GLN A 68 -2.62 -4.68 17.43
N LYS A 69 -3.42 -3.62 17.53
CA LYS A 69 -3.67 -2.86 18.76
C LYS A 69 -2.37 -2.30 19.36
N LYS A 70 -1.48 -1.82 18.49
CA LYS A 70 -0.19 -1.24 18.86
C LYS A 70 -0.04 0.17 18.29
N ASN A 71 0.91 0.91 18.83
CA ASN A 71 1.24 2.25 18.35
C ASN A 71 2.41 2.20 17.38
N ILE A 72 2.44 3.14 16.44
CA ILE A 72 3.55 3.25 15.50
C ILE A 72 4.73 4.00 16.11
N ARG A 73 5.94 3.52 15.81
CA ARG A 73 7.19 4.23 16.05
C ARG A 73 7.95 4.29 14.74
N VAL A 74 8.00 5.47 14.13
CA VAL A 74 8.71 5.68 12.87
C VAL A 74 10.21 5.77 13.17
N ILE A 75 11.01 4.99 12.43
CA ILE A 75 12.46 4.97 12.55
C ILE A 75 13.07 5.88 11.49
N THR A 76 12.76 5.66 10.23
CA THR A 76 13.28 6.47 9.13
C THR A 76 12.44 6.29 7.86
N PHE A 77 12.68 7.19 6.90
CA PHE A 77 12.19 7.05 5.53
C PHE A 77 13.38 6.90 4.59
N GLU A 78 13.24 6.03 3.61
CA GLU A 78 14.19 5.88 2.52
C GLU A 78 13.47 6.17 1.21
N ASP A 79 13.85 7.25 0.54
CA ASP A 79 13.23 7.68 -0.71
C ASP A 79 14.02 7.14 -1.90
N ALA A 80 13.32 6.77 -2.96
CA ALA A 80 13.96 6.42 -4.22
C ALA A 80 14.60 7.66 -4.84
N GLU A 81 15.77 7.47 -5.47
CA GLU A 81 16.48 8.55 -6.17
C GLU A 81 15.95 8.73 -7.59
N GLY A 82 15.79 9.99 -8.01
CA GLY A 82 15.44 10.34 -9.38
C GLY A 82 16.59 10.16 -10.37
N PRO A 83 16.37 10.44 -11.66
CA PRO A 83 15.20 11.10 -12.22
C PRO A 83 13.99 10.16 -12.37
N PHE A 84 12.79 10.74 -12.28
CA PHE A 84 11.54 9.98 -12.36
C PHE A 84 10.90 10.16 -13.75
N PHE A 85 10.43 9.06 -14.31
CA PHE A 85 9.80 9.02 -15.64
C PHE A 85 8.84 7.82 -15.69
N ALA A 86 8.17 7.63 -16.83
CA ALA A 86 7.30 6.45 -17.02
C ALA A 86 8.12 5.16 -16.83
N GLY A 87 7.77 4.35 -15.83
CA GLY A 87 8.52 3.15 -15.45
C GLY A 87 9.43 3.34 -14.25
N ASN A 88 9.73 4.58 -13.83
CA ASN A 88 10.47 4.87 -12.60
C ASN A 88 9.77 5.98 -11.83
N PHE A 89 8.74 5.61 -11.08
CA PHE A 89 7.95 6.55 -10.30
C PHE A 89 8.58 6.81 -8.93
N PRO A 90 8.33 8.00 -8.33
CA PRO A 90 8.75 8.25 -6.96
C PRO A 90 8.22 7.20 -6.00
N SER A 91 9.03 6.79 -5.05
CA SER A 91 8.63 5.86 -4.01
C SER A 91 9.34 6.19 -2.71
N THR A 92 8.76 5.77 -1.60
CA THR A 92 9.38 5.89 -0.29
C THR A 92 9.16 4.59 0.48
N ASP A 93 10.16 4.22 1.26
CA ASP A 93 10.04 3.13 2.21
C ASP A 93 10.03 3.75 3.61
N ILE A 94 9.01 3.44 4.38
CA ILE A 94 8.98 3.79 5.80
C ILE A 94 9.44 2.58 6.61
N ILE A 95 10.43 2.79 7.47
CA ILE A 95 10.90 1.77 8.40
C ILE A 95 10.37 2.15 9.78
N PHE A 96 9.62 1.24 10.38
CA PHE A 96 8.91 1.52 11.63
C PHE A 96 8.82 0.26 12.47
N SER A 97 8.44 0.44 13.72
CA SER A 97 8.09 -0.66 14.62
C SER A 97 6.72 -0.37 15.23
N CYS A 98 6.03 -1.43 15.61
CA CYS A 98 4.79 -1.32 16.38
C CYS A 98 5.14 -1.55 17.85
N THR A 99 4.84 -0.56 18.69
CA THR A 99 5.14 -0.60 20.11
C THR A 99 3.88 -0.84 20.93
N GLY A 100 4.02 -1.19 22.18
CA GLY A 100 2.96 -1.63 23.09
C GLY A 100 1.66 -0.83 23.05
N SER A 101 0.59 -1.43 23.43
CA SER A 101 -0.77 -0.88 23.45
C SER A 101 -0.93 0.26 24.47
#